data_c520e87d19351a8503b0557738e52596
#
_entry.id   c520e87d19351a8503b0557738e52596
#
_cell.length_a   1.000
_cell.length_b   1.000
_cell.length_c   1.000
_cell.angle_alpha   90.00
_cell.angle_beta   90.00
_cell.angle_gamma   90.00
#
_symmetry.space_group_name_H-M   'P 1'
#
loop_
_entity.id
_entity.type
_entity.pdbx_description
1 polymer ?
#
loop_
_entity_poly.entity_id
_entity_poly.type
_entity_poly.pdbx_seq_one_letter_code
_entity_poly.pdbx_strand_id
1 'polypeptide(L)'
;MLLNLAVFVAVLVLLYLLAIMPKLKKNPAIKKFDGWLYAHRGYHNNKSKAPENSLPAFKMAVEKGYGIELDVQLTKDKVPVVFHDYDLKRACGVDKKV
;
A
#
# COMPACT_ATOMS: atom_id res chain seq x y z
N MET A 1 28.71 -33.02 13.47
CA MET A 1 27.45 -32.98 12.66
C MET A 1 26.51 -31.88 13.14
N LEU A 2 26.05 -31.90 14.39
CA LEU A 2 25.13 -30.87 14.94
C LEU A 2 25.70 -29.45 14.91
N LEU A 3 26.99 -29.27 15.24
CA LEU A 3 27.65 -27.95 15.16
C LEU A 3 27.65 -27.38 13.75
N ASN A 4 27.95 -28.19 12.73
CA ASN A 4 27.96 -27.74 11.34
C ASN A 4 26.55 -27.35 10.87
N LEU A 5 25.52 -28.08 11.29
CA LEU A 5 24.13 -27.73 11.02
C LEU A 5 23.74 -26.40 11.68
N ALA A 6 24.12 -26.22 12.95
CA ALA A 6 23.85 -24.97 13.68
C ALA A 6 24.51 -23.75 13.02
N VAL A 7 25.78 -23.89 12.61
CA VAL A 7 26.51 -22.84 11.88
C VAL A 7 25.84 -22.55 10.54
N PHE A 8 25.44 -23.56 9.78
CA PHE A 8 24.75 -23.37 8.51
C PHE A 8 23.44 -22.62 8.69
N VAL A 9 22.60 -23.01 9.66
CA VAL A 9 21.35 -22.30 9.96
C VAL A 9 21.62 -20.85 10.40
N ALA A 10 22.64 -20.61 11.25
CA ALA A 10 22.99 -19.26 11.68
C ALA A 10 23.39 -18.36 10.48
N VAL A 11 24.15 -18.90 9.53
CA VAL A 11 24.53 -18.18 8.31
C VAL A 11 23.30 -17.86 7.46
N LEU A 12 22.37 -18.80 7.27
CA LEU A 12 21.13 -18.54 6.53
C LEU A 12 20.28 -17.46 7.18
N VAL A 13 20.15 -17.49 8.51
CA VAL A 13 19.43 -16.45 9.26
C VAL A 13 20.11 -15.09 9.10
N LEU A 14 21.44 -15.04 9.20
CA LEU A 14 22.17 -13.79 9.01
C LEU A 14 21.98 -13.24 7.60
N LEU A 15 22.09 -14.06 6.56
CA LEU A 15 21.86 -13.65 5.17
C LEU A 15 20.43 -13.15 4.97
N TYR A 16 19.46 -13.83 5.55
CA TYR A 16 18.07 -13.40 5.52
C TYR A 16 17.88 -12.02 6.17
N LEU A 17 18.42 -11.82 7.38
CA LEU A 17 18.35 -10.54 8.10
C LEU A 17 19.04 -9.41 7.32
N LEU A 18 20.18 -9.69 6.68
CA LEU A 18 20.85 -8.72 5.80
C LEU A 18 20.01 -8.37 4.58
N ALA A 19 19.34 -9.36 3.98
CA ALA A 19 18.50 -9.17 2.79
C ALA A 19 17.25 -8.30 3.08
N ILE A 20 16.66 -8.44 4.26
CA ILE A 20 15.47 -7.66 4.65
C ILE A 20 15.81 -6.39 5.45
N MET A 21 17.09 -6.13 5.70
CA MET A 21 17.52 -4.99 6.50
C MET A 21 17.09 -3.66 5.84
N PRO A 22 16.41 -2.77 6.58
CA PRO A 22 16.02 -1.47 6.06
C PRO A 22 17.26 -0.62 5.76
N LYS A 23 17.15 0.27 4.79
CA LYS A 23 18.21 1.20 4.44
C LYS A 23 18.57 2.05 5.66
N LEU A 24 19.80 1.91 6.16
CA LEU A 24 20.26 2.60 7.38
C LEU A 24 20.36 4.11 7.19
N LYS A 25 20.73 4.56 5.98
CA LYS A 25 20.79 5.99 5.65
C LYS A 25 19.42 6.47 5.20
N LYS A 26 18.75 7.24 6.05
CA LYS A 26 17.47 7.88 5.71
C LYS A 26 17.66 8.87 4.57
N ASN A 27 16.75 8.86 3.59
CA ASN A 27 16.71 9.88 2.55
C ASN A 27 16.21 11.21 3.17
N PRO A 28 16.99 12.31 3.10
CA PRO A 28 16.57 13.60 3.64
C PRO A 28 15.23 14.11 3.07
N ALA A 29 14.90 13.72 1.83
CA ALA A 29 13.64 14.10 1.19
C ALA A 29 12.40 13.54 1.90
N ILE A 30 12.56 12.49 2.74
CA ILE A 30 11.44 11.92 3.50
C ILE A 30 11.00 12.84 4.65
N LYS A 31 11.91 13.68 5.18
CA LYS A 31 11.60 14.60 6.29
C LYS A 31 10.41 15.52 6.02
N LYS A 32 10.21 15.91 4.76
CA LYS A 32 9.08 16.78 4.38
C LYS A 32 7.70 16.11 4.58
N PHE A 33 7.67 14.80 4.79
CA PHE A 33 6.44 14.02 5.03
C PHE A 33 6.28 13.63 6.51
N ASP A 34 7.24 13.99 7.37
CA ASP A 34 7.16 13.70 8.79
C ASP A 34 5.96 14.44 9.41
N GLY A 35 5.14 13.72 10.18
CA GLY A 35 3.96 14.25 10.83
C GLY A 35 2.72 14.40 9.95
N TRP A 36 2.80 14.06 8.66
CA TRP A 36 1.63 14.03 7.80
C TRP A 36 0.75 12.80 8.09
N LEU A 37 -0.55 13.03 8.14
CA LEU A 37 -1.54 11.97 8.19
C LEU A 37 -2.03 11.68 6.78
N TYR A 38 -2.23 10.41 6.47
CA TYR A 38 -2.69 9.97 5.17
C TYR A 38 -4.05 9.30 5.28
N ALA A 39 -4.99 9.73 4.45
CA ALA A 39 -6.29 9.12 4.33
C ALA A 39 -6.18 7.85 3.47
N HIS A 40 -6.33 6.68 4.09
CA HIS A 40 -6.32 5.37 3.45
C HIS A 40 -7.47 5.28 2.44
N ARG A 41 -7.16 5.15 1.16
CA ARG A 41 -8.09 5.18 0.01
C ARG A 41 -8.89 6.48 -0.10
N GLY A 42 -8.34 7.61 0.39
CA GLY A 42 -9.03 8.87 0.54
C GLY A 42 -9.81 8.98 1.85
N TYR A 43 -10.36 10.17 2.14
CA TYR A 43 -11.26 10.37 3.29
C TYR A 43 -12.66 9.88 2.92
N HIS A 44 -12.82 8.56 2.88
CA HIS A 44 -13.95 7.89 2.28
C HIS A 44 -15.04 7.46 3.28
N ASN A 45 -16.23 7.30 2.77
CA ASN A 45 -17.34 6.57 3.39
C ASN A 45 -18.10 5.81 2.30
N ASN A 46 -17.99 4.49 2.28
CA ASN A 46 -18.58 3.63 1.25
C ASN A 46 -20.11 3.63 1.23
N LYS A 47 -20.76 4.21 2.25
CA LYS A 47 -22.22 4.42 2.32
C LYS A 47 -22.62 5.82 1.83
N SER A 48 -21.69 6.65 1.36
CA SER A 48 -21.94 8.02 0.91
C SER A 48 -21.58 8.18 -0.57
N LYS A 49 -21.65 9.44 -1.05
CA LYS A 49 -21.18 9.81 -2.41
C LYS A 49 -19.66 9.89 -2.55
N ALA A 50 -18.91 9.53 -1.50
CA ALA A 50 -17.45 9.52 -1.49
C ALA A 50 -16.93 8.11 -1.10
N PRO A 51 -17.12 7.09 -1.94
CA PRO A 51 -16.60 5.75 -1.69
C PRO A 51 -15.07 5.73 -1.76
N GLU A 52 -14.48 4.64 -1.25
CA GLU A 52 -13.03 4.43 -1.29
C GLU A 52 -12.46 4.57 -2.72
N ASN A 53 -11.23 5.04 -2.82
CA ASN A 53 -10.51 5.20 -4.09
C ASN A 53 -11.25 6.07 -5.13
N SER A 54 -12.08 7.02 -4.69
CA SER A 54 -12.84 7.91 -5.56
C SER A 54 -12.37 9.36 -5.50
N LEU A 55 -12.58 10.11 -6.57
CA LEU A 55 -12.26 11.54 -6.60
C LEU A 55 -12.94 12.35 -5.48
N PRO A 56 -14.21 12.13 -5.13
CA PRO A 56 -14.82 12.80 -3.99
C PRO A 56 -14.10 12.52 -2.67
N ALA A 57 -13.68 11.25 -2.42
CA ALA A 57 -12.93 10.89 -1.23
C ALA A 57 -11.55 11.56 -1.18
N PHE A 58 -10.88 11.70 -2.32
CA PHE A 58 -9.61 12.40 -2.43
C PHE A 58 -9.77 13.91 -2.20
N LYS A 59 -10.80 14.52 -2.76
CA LYS A 59 -11.10 15.93 -2.52
C LYS A 59 -11.33 16.20 -1.04
N MET A 60 -12.13 15.37 -0.37
CA MET A 60 -12.36 15.48 1.08
C MET A 60 -11.09 15.33 1.91
N ALA A 61 -10.16 14.43 1.51
CA ALA A 61 -8.87 14.29 2.17
C ALA A 61 -8.05 15.58 2.07
N VAL A 62 -7.96 16.16 0.88
CA VAL A 62 -7.24 17.43 0.63
C VAL A 62 -7.86 18.58 1.43
N GLU A 63 -9.17 18.72 1.43
CA GLU A 63 -9.89 19.76 2.20
C GLU A 63 -9.63 19.66 3.71
N LYS A 64 -9.35 18.46 4.22
CA LYS A 64 -8.98 18.21 5.62
C LYS A 64 -7.48 18.29 5.89
N GLY A 65 -6.66 18.58 4.89
CA GLY A 65 -5.21 18.67 5.03
C GLY A 65 -4.51 17.32 5.17
N TYR A 66 -5.13 16.23 4.74
CA TYR A 66 -4.52 14.90 4.73
C TYR A 66 -3.83 14.60 3.40
N GLY A 67 -2.75 13.84 3.45
CA GLY A 67 -2.23 13.13 2.30
C GLY A 67 -3.22 12.06 1.84
N ILE A 68 -3.05 11.58 0.62
CA ILE A 68 -3.89 10.52 0.05
C ILE A 68 -3.03 9.27 -0.14
N GLU A 69 -3.52 8.14 0.36
CA GLU A 69 -3.08 6.83 -0.04
C GLU A 69 -4.13 6.26 -0.99
N LEU A 70 -3.71 5.63 -2.08
CA LEU A 70 -4.59 5.05 -3.08
C LEU A 70 -4.00 3.77 -3.68
N ASP A 71 -4.87 2.89 -4.13
CA ASP A 71 -4.50 1.62 -4.78
C ASP A 71 -4.52 1.77 -6.29
N VAL A 72 -3.47 1.30 -6.96
CA VAL A 72 -3.42 1.29 -8.43
C VAL A 72 -3.16 -0.13 -8.92
N GLN A 73 -3.94 -0.58 -9.89
CA GLN A 73 -3.73 -1.85 -10.57
C GLN A 73 -4.00 -1.73 -12.06
N LEU A 74 -3.59 -2.73 -12.82
CA LEU A 74 -3.83 -2.79 -14.25
C LEU A 74 -5.06 -3.63 -14.56
N THR A 75 -5.90 -3.13 -15.44
CA THR A 75 -6.97 -3.91 -16.07
C THR A 75 -6.39 -4.97 -17.03
N LYS A 76 -7.22 -5.88 -17.50
CA LYS A 76 -6.83 -6.92 -18.48
C LYS A 76 -6.19 -6.31 -19.75
N ASP A 77 -6.64 -5.15 -20.20
CA ASP A 77 -6.12 -4.41 -21.33
C ASP A 77 -4.97 -3.44 -20.97
N LYS A 78 -4.40 -3.60 -19.76
CA LYS A 78 -3.23 -2.85 -19.26
C LYS A 78 -3.46 -1.35 -19.05
N VAL A 79 -4.69 -0.95 -18.80
CA VAL A 79 -5.01 0.41 -18.38
C VAL A 79 -4.84 0.54 -16.86
N PRO A 80 -4.06 1.50 -16.34
CA PRO A 80 -3.98 1.73 -14.90
C PRO A 80 -5.29 2.33 -14.38
N VAL A 81 -5.83 1.71 -13.33
CA VAL A 81 -7.05 2.17 -12.65
C VAL A 81 -6.82 2.26 -11.16
N VAL A 82 -7.53 3.19 -10.51
CA VAL A 82 -7.50 3.34 -9.06
C VAL A 82 -8.58 2.43 -8.47
N PHE A 83 -8.16 1.26 -7.99
CA PHE A 83 -9.05 0.23 -7.47
C PHE A 83 -8.27 -0.76 -6.60
N HIS A 84 -8.87 -1.22 -5.48
CA HIS A 84 -8.18 -2.09 -4.53
C HIS A 84 -8.29 -3.58 -4.86
N ASP A 85 -9.52 -4.08 -5.07
CA ASP A 85 -9.77 -5.52 -5.18
C ASP A 85 -9.40 -6.06 -6.58
N TYR A 86 -9.09 -7.35 -6.67
CA TYR A 86 -8.86 -8.02 -7.96
C TYR A 86 -10.15 -8.33 -8.73
N ASP A 87 -11.31 -8.12 -8.08
CA ASP A 87 -12.62 -8.27 -8.69
C ASP A 87 -13.55 -7.11 -8.29
N LEU A 88 -14.65 -6.98 -9.01
CA LEU A 88 -15.62 -5.89 -8.84
C LEU A 88 -16.74 -6.22 -7.84
N LYS A 89 -16.72 -7.41 -7.22
CA LYS A 89 -17.84 -7.94 -6.44
C LYS A 89 -18.17 -7.09 -5.21
N ARG A 90 -17.16 -6.85 -4.36
CA ARG A 90 -17.36 -6.11 -3.10
C ARG A 90 -17.74 -4.64 -3.34
N ALA A 91 -17.01 -3.98 -4.22
CA ALA A 91 -17.15 -2.53 -4.41
C ALA A 91 -18.25 -2.15 -5.41
N CYS A 92 -18.50 -2.99 -6.42
CA CYS A 92 -19.43 -2.70 -7.51
C CYS A 92 -20.61 -3.67 -7.60
N GLY A 93 -20.63 -4.77 -6.83
CA GLY A 93 -21.68 -5.79 -6.89
C GLY A 93 -21.66 -6.65 -8.16
N VAL A 94 -20.61 -6.60 -8.96
CA VAL A 94 -20.48 -7.30 -10.24
C VAL A 94 -19.46 -8.43 -10.11
N ASP A 95 -19.83 -9.63 -10.48
CA ASP A 95 -18.94 -10.81 -10.44
C ASP A 95 -18.05 -10.86 -11.70
N LYS A 96 -17.09 -9.94 -11.76
CA LYS A 96 -16.07 -9.84 -12.82
C LYS A 96 -14.73 -9.42 -12.23
N LYS A 97 -13.64 -9.77 -12.90
CA LYS A 97 -12.30 -9.26 -12.58
C LYS A 97 -12.09 -7.85 -13.12
N VAL A 98 -11.17 -7.13 -12.52
CA VAL A 98 -10.68 -5.83 -12.99
C VAL A 98 -9.93 -5.99 -14.31
#